data_36c8633e8dc2d2b0c8795a06be2b7a6c
#
_entry.id   36c8633e8dc2d2b0c8795a06be2b7a6c
#
_cell.length_a   1.000
_cell.length_b   1.000
_cell.length_c   1.000
_cell.angle_alpha   90.00
_cell.angle_beta   90.00
_cell.angle_gamma   90.00
#
_symmetry.space_group_name_H-M   'P 1'
#
loop_
_entity.id
_entity.type
_entity.pdbx_description
1 polymer ?
#
loop_
_entity_poly.entity_id
_entity_poly.type
_entity_poly.pdbx_seq_one_letter_code
_entity_poly.pdbx_strand_id
1 'polypeptide(L)'
;KATGMDNVKVHLDCFHMIREEKSFSEAVKTCGKQYLGYVHVNENDRGIPGTGLVPFKEFFEAIKEIGYDGPLVIESFDPSFEELAGNCAIWRSFAKTGEELAVKGLANLKAIAETV
;
A
#
# COMPACT_ATOMS: atom_id res chain seq x y z
N LYS A 1 -16.69 -1.17 -14.59
CA LYS A 1 -17.99 -1.01 -15.31
C LYS A 1 -17.82 -1.03 -16.83
N ALA A 2 -16.75 -0.42 -17.36
CA ALA A 2 -16.50 -0.36 -18.79
C ALA A 2 -16.27 -1.73 -19.44
N THR A 3 -15.76 -2.71 -18.71
CA THR A 3 -15.49 -4.06 -19.22
C THR A 3 -16.72 -4.96 -19.23
N GLY A 4 -17.75 -4.67 -18.43
CA GLY A 4 -18.89 -5.55 -18.18
C GLY A 4 -18.56 -6.89 -17.51
N MET A 5 -17.33 -7.02 -16.98
CA MET A 5 -16.82 -8.27 -16.38
C MET A 5 -16.71 -8.14 -14.87
N ASP A 6 -17.20 -9.13 -14.13
CA ASP A 6 -17.18 -9.12 -12.66
C ASP A 6 -15.80 -9.47 -12.07
N ASN A 7 -14.92 -10.10 -12.84
CA ASN A 7 -13.58 -10.50 -12.43
C ASN A 7 -12.52 -9.44 -12.67
N VAL A 8 -12.86 -8.30 -13.25
CA VAL A 8 -11.95 -7.16 -13.41
C VAL A 8 -12.13 -6.23 -12.21
N LYS A 9 -11.11 -6.13 -11.38
CA LYS A 9 -11.11 -5.39 -10.12
C LYS A 9 -10.08 -4.27 -10.11
N VAL A 10 -10.22 -3.37 -9.16
CA VAL A 10 -9.26 -2.29 -8.90
C VAL A 10 -8.17 -2.83 -7.97
N HIS A 11 -6.93 -2.47 -8.27
CA HIS A 11 -5.80 -2.60 -7.37
C HIS A 11 -5.46 -1.21 -6.84
N LEU A 12 -5.57 -0.99 -5.54
CA LEU A 12 -5.10 0.22 -4.87
C LEU A 12 -3.69 0.02 -4.35
N ASP A 13 -2.84 1.00 -4.57
CA ASP A 13 -1.44 1.01 -4.13
C ASP A 13 -1.14 2.34 -3.43
N CYS A 14 -0.78 2.28 -2.15
CA CYS A 14 -0.57 3.47 -1.32
C CYS A 14 0.55 4.38 -1.84
N PHE A 15 1.59 3.81 -2.50
CA PHE A 15 2.64 4.60 -3.12
C PHE A 15 2.13 5.48 -4.28
N HIS A 16 1.18 4.97 -5.06
CA HIS A 16 0.54 5.75 -6.13
C HIS A 16 -0.51 6.69 -5.56
N MET A 17 -1.31 6.24 -4.60
CA MET A 17 -2.37 7.05 -3.98
C MET A 17 -1.85 8.31 -3.34
N ILE A 18 -0.67 8.29 -2.68
CA ILE A 18 -0.12 9.47 -2.00
C ILE A 18 0.17 10.63 -2.96
N ARG A 19 0.25 10.38 -4.24
CA ARG A 19 0.49 11.38 -5.30
C ARG A 19 -0.79 11.83 -5.99
N GLU A 20 -1.72 10.90 -6.18
CA GLU A 20 -2.90 11.12 -7.02
C GLU A 20 -4.15 11.49 -6.21
N GLU A 21 -4.29 10.96 -4.99
CA GLU A 21 -5.50 11.10 -4.21
C GLU A 21 -5.43 12.27 -3.23
N LYS A 22 -6.54 12.98 -3.10
CA LYS A 22 -6.69 14.06 -2.09
C LYS A 22 -7.06 13.52 -0.71
N SER A 23 -7.68 12.34 -0.65
CA SER A 23 -8.06 11.63 0.56
C SER A 23 -8.01 10.14 0.28
N PHE A 24 -7.31 9.41 1.12
CA PHE A 24 -7.25 7.95 1.07
C PHE A 24 -8.61 7.33 1.38
N SER A 25 -9.31 7.90 2.35
CA SER A 25 -10.65 7.45 2.74
C SER A 25 -11.63 7.56 1.57
N GLU A 26 -11.69 8.71 0.89
CA GLU A 26 -12.59 8.92 -0.24
C GLU A 26 -12.25 8.01 -1.43
N ALA A 27 -10.97 7.77 -1.72
CA ALA A 27 -10.54 6.86 -2.78
C ALA A 27 -11.01 5.43 -2.51
N VAL A 28 -10.78 4.93 -1.28
CA VAL A 28 -11.21 3.60 -0.86
C VAL A 28 -12.74 3.46 -0.91
N LYS A 29 -13.48 4.44 -0.39
CA LYS A 29 -14.96 4.45 -0.41
C LYS A 29 -15.53 4.50 -1.82
N THR A 30 -14.92 5.30 -2.70
CA THR A 30 -15.32 5.39 -4.11
C THR A 30 -15.13 4.06 -4.83
N CYS A 31 -14.04 3.35 -4.54
CA CYS A 31 -13.82 1.99 -5.04
C CYS A 31 -14.86 1.01 -4.48
N GLY A 32 -15.02 1.00 -3.16
CA GLY A 32 -15.91 0.11 -2.42
C GLY A 32 -15.49 -1.36 -2.49
N LYS A 33 -16.02 -2.19 -1.57
CA LYS A 33 -15.73 -3.64 -1.52
C LYS A 33 -15.95 -4.36 -2.84
N GLN A 34 -16.99 -3.97 -3.57
CA GLN A 34 -17.39 -4.64 -4.81
C GLN A 34 -16.30 -4.59 -5.89
N TYR A 35 -15.55 -3.49 -5.97
CA TYR A 35 -14.55 -3.30 -7.03
C TYR A 35 -13.12 -3.46 -6.54
N LEU A 36 -12.84 -3.37 -5.24
CA LEU A 36 -11.51 -3.54 -4.69
C LEU A 36 -11.13 -5.03 -4.67
N GLY A 37 -10.08 -5.38 -5.40
CA GLY A 37 -9.62 -6.76 -5.52
C GLY A 37 -8.25 -7.03 -4.91
N TYR A 38 -7.40 -6.01 -4.84
CA TYR A 38 -6.04 -6.14 -4.32
C TYR A 38 -5.51 -4.83 -3.77
N VAL A 39 -4.61 -4.91 -2.79
CA VAL A 39 -4.04 -3.72 -2.15
C VAL A 39 -2.54 -3.89 -1.93
N HIS A 40 -1.76 -2.88 -2.35
CA HIS A 40 -0.38 -2.70 -1.90
C HIS A 40 -0.32 -1.65 -0.78
N VAL A 41 0.21 -2.05 0.37
CA VAL A 41 0.42 -1.19 1.56
C VAL A 41 1.85 -0.70 1.61
N ASN A 42 2.25 0.00 0.56
CA ASN A 42 3.60 0.52 0.38
C ASN A 42 3.75 1.90 1.04
N GLU A 43 4.96 2.25 1.46
CA GLU A 43 5.27 3.61 1.86
C GLU A 43 5.46 4.52 0.65
N ASN A 44 5.40 5.84 0.86
CA ASN A 44 5.55 6.86 -0.20
C ASN A 44 6.91 6.81 -0.93
N ASP A 45 7.90 6.22 -0.32
CA ASP A 45 9.25 6.01 -0.89
C ASP A 45 9.57 4.52 -1.11
N ARG A 46 8.59 3.63 -0.94
CA ARG A 46 8.73 2.17 -0.93
C ARG A 46 9.70 1.64 0.13
N GLY A 47 9.95 2.43 1.17
CA GLY A 47 10.66 2.03 2.36
C GLY A 47 9.82 1.19 3.32
N ILE A 48 10.22 1.16 4.59
CA ILE A 48 9.50 0.41 5.63
C ILE A 48 8.12 1.06 5.86
N PRO A 49 7.01 0.37 5.62
CA PRO A 49 5.68 0.91 5.88
C PRO A 49 5.50 1.45 7.29
N GLY A 50 4.87 2.61 7.40
CA GLY A 50 4.66 3.30 8.66
C GLY A 50 5.79 4.23 9.10
N THR A 51 6.82 4.42 8.26
CA THR A 51 7.93 5.34 8.57
C THR A 51 7.93 6.62 7.74
N GLY A 52 6.99 6.77 6.83
CA GLY A 52 6.92 7.88 5.89
C GLY A 52 5.63 8.70 6.00
N LEU A 53 5.04 9.03 4.84
CA LEU A 53 3.95 9.98 4.72
C LEU A 53 2.57 9.33 4.50
N VAL A 54 2.51 8.03 4.23
CA VAL A 54 1.25 7.34 3.94
C VAL A 54 0.36 7.33 5.19
N PRO A 55 -0.89 7.85 5.10
CA PRO A 55 -1.81 7.91 6.23
C PRO A 55 -2.47 6.54 6.48
N PHE A 56 -1.68 5.53 6.87
CA PHE A 56 -2.15 4.14 7.03
C PHE A 56 -3.35 4.00 7.98
N LYS A 57 -3.42 4.83 9.02
CA LYS A 57 -4.58 4.79 9.94
C LYS A 57 -5.87 5.14 9.19
N GLU A 58 -5.91 6.28 8.50
CA GLU A 58 -7.05 6.70 7.67
C GLU A 58 -7.40 5.62 6.63
N PHE A 59 -6.37 5.06 5.99
CA PHE A 59 -6.53 4.02 4.99
C PHE A 59 -7.18 2.76 5.57
N PHE A 60 -6.68 2.26 6.72
CA PHE A 60 -7.23 1.06 7.36
C PHE A 60 -8.63 1.27 7.92
N GLU A 61 -8.93 2.46 8.47
CA GLU A 61 -10.29 2.82 8.84
C GLU A 61 -11.26 2.70 7.65
N ALA A 62 -10.87 3.23 6.49
CA ALA A 62 -11.68 3.16 5.27
C ALA A 62 -11.80 1.73 4.72
N ILE A 63 -10.72 0.94 4.72
CA ILE A 63 -10.72 -0.48 4.32
C ILE A 63 -11.68 -1.29 5.20
N LYS A 64 -11.65 -1.05 6.51
CA LYS A 64 -12.55 -1.69 7.46
C LYS A 64 -14.01 -1.26 7.26
N GLU A 65 -14.24 0.03 7.02
CA GLU A 65 -15.58 0.59 6.80
C GLU A 65 -16.27 -0.01 5.57
N ILE A 66 -15.53 -0.21 4.46
CA ILE A 66 -16.09 -0.86 3.27
C ILE A 66 -16.19 -2.38 3.40
N GLY A 67 -15.64 -2.96 4.48
CA GLY A 67 -15.64 -4.40 4.74
C GLY A 67 -14.74 -5.20 3.79
N TYR A 68 -13.64 -4.62 3.30
CA TYR A 68 -12.67 -5.35 2.49
C TYR A 68 -11.93 -6.39 3.35
N ASP A 69 -11.88 -7.62 2.84
CA ASP A 69 -11.30 -8.79 3.51
C ASP A 69 -10.24 -9.51 2.67
N GLY A 70 -9.79 -8.85 1.61
CA GLY A 70 -8.74 -9.34 0.73
C GLY A 70 -7.31 -9.09 1.26
N PRO A 71 -6.29 -9.48 0.48
CA PRO A 71 -4.90 -9.32 0.88
C PRO A 71 -4.45 -7.87 0.93
N LEU A 72 -3.61 -7.57 1.94
CA LEU A 72 -2.82 -6.35 2.04
C LEU A 72 -1.35 -6.74 1.93
N VAL A 73 -0.68 -6.32 0.86
CA VAL A 73 0.65 -6.81 0.50
C VAL A 73 1.65 -5.66 0.51
N ILE A 74 2.81 -5.87 1.13
CA ILE A 74 3.94 -4.94 1.04
C ILE A 74 4.66 -5.21 -0.28
N GLU A 75 4.75 -4.19 -1.13
CA GLU A 75 5.64 -4.18 -2.29
C GLU A 75 6.84 -3.28 -1.98
N SER A 76 8.03 -3.78 -2.21
CA SER A 76 9.26 -3.00 -2.10
C SER A 76 10.33 -3.61 -3.01
N PHE A 77 11.36 -2.82 -3.30
CA PHE A 77 12.44 -3.25 -4.17
C PHE A 77 13.76 -3.16 -3.42
N ASP A 78 14.54 -4.26 -3.50
CA ASP A 78 15.87 -4.30 -2.91
C ASP A 78 16.82 -3.39 -3.71
N PRO A 79 17.46 -2.39 -3.09
CA PRO A 79 18.37 -1.50 -3.78
C PRO A 79 19.64 -2.17 -4.31
N SER A 80 19.93 -3.42 -3.92
CA SER A 80 21.03 -4.20 -4.50
C SER A 80 20.81 -4.57 -5.96
N PHE A 81 19.55 -4.54 -6.44
CA PHE A 81 19.20 -4.63 -7.85
C PHE A 81 19.21 -3.24 -8.49
N GLU A 82 20.40 -2.72 -8.79
CA GLU A 82 20.62 -1.31 -9.20
C GLU A 82 19.74 -0.85 -10.37
N GLU A 83 19.55 -1.70 -11.39
CA GLU A 83 18.70 -1.36 -12.54
C GLU A 83 17.25 -1.17 -12.13
N LEU A 84 16.71 -2.08 -11.32
CA LEU A 84 15.34 -1.99 -10.83
C LEU A 84 15.18 -0.81 -9.88
N ALA A 85 16.13 -0.62 -8.97
CA ALA A 85 16.13 0.50 -8.03
C ALA A 85 16.14 1.84 -8.77
N GLY A 86 16.96 1.99 -9.82
CA GLY A 86 17.01 3.17 -10.66
C GLY A 86 15.67 3.45 -11.36
N ASN A 87 15.07 2.42 -11.96
CA ASN A 87 13.76 2.52 -12.63
C ASN A 87 12.62 2.89 -11.65
N CYS A 88 12.75 2.49 -10.39
CA CYS A 88 11.78 2.79 -9.32
C CYS A 88 12.12 4.06 -8.52
N ALA A 89 13.16 4.81 -8.91
CA ALA A 89 13.64 6.01 -8.22
C ALA A 89 13.98 5.77 -6.74
N ILE A 90 14.60 4.63 -6.44
CA ILE A 90 15.09 4.29 -5.10
C ILE A 90 16.57 4.64 -5.04
N TRP A 91 16.88 5.74 -4.35
CA TRP A 91 18.20 6.34 -4.32
C TRP A 91 18.98 6.05 -3.04
N ARG A 92 18.38 5.36 -2.08
CA ARG A 92 19.00 5.01 -0.80
C ARG A 92 18.45 3.68 -0.29
N SER A 93 19.22 3.03 0.57
CA SER A 93 18.74 1.87 1.31
C SER A 93 17.82 2.30 2.46
N PHE A 94 16.66 1.69 2.60
CA PHE A 94 15.69 1.93 3.67
C PHE A 94 15.81 0.93 4.82
N ALA A 95 16.47 -0.21 4.56
CA ALA A 95 16.74 -1.26 5.53
C ALA A 95 18.05 -1.94 5.13
N LYS A 96 18.62 -2.72 6.03
CA LYS A 96 19.86 -3.49 5.75
C LYS A 96 19.59 -4.64 4.79
N THR A 97 18.39 -5.22 4.84
CA THR A 97 17.95 -6.34 4.00
C THR A 97 16.47 -6.20 3.67
N GLY A 98 16.03 -6.84 2.58
CA GLY A 98 14.59 -6.95 2.25
C GLY A 98 13.81 -7.67 3.35
N GLU A 99 14.40 -8.65 4.03
CA GLU A 99 13.79 -9.33 5.18
C GLU A 99 13.54 -8.35 6.35
N GLU A 100 14.51 -7.52 6.69
CA GLU A 100 14.33 -6.48 7.72
C GLU A 100 13.19 -5.53 7.38
N LEU A 101 13.11 -5.10 6.13
CA LEU A 101 12.02 -4.25 5.65
C LEU A 101 10.66 -4.93 5.81
N ALA A 102 10.55 -6.18 5.37
CA ALA A 102 9.32 -6.95 5.45
C ALA A 102 8.86 -7.17 6.89
N VAL A 103 9.77 -7.58 7.78
CA VAL A 103 9.46 -7.85 9.19
C VAL A 103 9.04 -6.58 9.92
N LYS A 104 9.81 -5.50 9.78
CA LYS A 104 9.49 -4.22 10.43
C LYS A 104 8.22 -3.59 9.84
N GLY A 105 8.07 -3.62 8.52
CA GLY A 105 6.88 -3.12 7.84
C GLY A 105 5.62 -3.85 8.29
N LEU A 106 5.65 -5.18 8.35
CA LEU A 106 4.53 -5.97 8.84
C LEU A 106 4.19 -5.66 10.30
N ALA A 107 5.20 -5.51 11.17
CA ALA A 107 5.00 -5.16 12.58
C ALA A 107 4.32 -3.78 12.71
N ASN A 108 4.80 -2.77 11.98
CA ASN A 108 4.23 -1.43 11.99
C ASN A 108 2.78 -1.43 11.51
N LEU A 109 2.50 -2.10 10.37
CA LEU A 109 1.14 -2.18 9.81
C LEU A 109 0.17 -2.87 10.77
N LYS A 110 0.59 -3.97 11.42
CA LYS A 110 -0.22 -4.64 12.44
C LYS A 110 -0.52 -3.73 13.62
N ALA A 111 0.50 -3.03 14.14
CA ALA A 111 0.31 -2.10 15.26
C ALA A 111 -0.67 -0.96 14.90
N ILE A 112 -0.61 -0.42 13.67
CA ILE A 112 -1.56 0.59 13.20
C ILE A 112 -2.96 -0.03 13.07
N ALA A 113 -3.09 -1.21 12.48
CA ALA A 113 -4.37 -1.89 12.29
C ALA A 113 -5.08 -2.20 13.63
N GLU A 114 -4.35 -2.46 14.71
CA GLU A 114 -4.90 -2.66 16.05
C GLU A 114 -5.56 -1.38 16.64
N THR A 115 -5.26 -0.20 16.08
CA THR A 115 -5.83 1.09 16.54
C THR A 115 -7.13 1.48 15.84
N VAL A 116 -7.60 0.70 14.88
CA VAL A 116 -8.77 1.04 14.06
C VAL A 116 -9.96 0.08 14.22
#